data_e0b946ce096c0c5a2ef110146ce696c4
#
_entry.id   e0b946ce096c0c5a2ef110146ce696c4
#
_cell.length_a   1.000
_cell.length_b   1.000
_cell.length_c   1.000
_cell.angle_alpha   90.00
_cell.angle_beta   90.00
_cell.angle_gamma   90.00
#
_symmetry.space_group_name_H-M   'P 1'
#
loop_
_entity.id
_entity.type
_entity.pdbx_description
1 polymer ?
#
loop_
_entity_poly.entity_id
_entity_poly.type
_entity_poly.pdbx_seq_one_letter_code
_entity_poly.pdbx_strand_id
1 'polypeptide(L)'
;MSTTRRIQSALISVYHKEGLAPIVKELQRIGATIYSTGGTQAAIEALGAEVVPVEQVTDYPSILGGRVKTLHPKVFGGILNRRGHEGDQAQMAQYDLPNIDLVVVDLYPFEATVASGAPEADIVEKIDIGGIALIRGAAKNFQDVVVVPSMNDYGTLVDILKRDGETSLEERKQLAARGFRVSSHYDTMIHAHLSGDDLQGGSVEVLNLSAPDGRSLRYGENPHQKGQFFGDLDGLLKPLHGKALSYNNLLDVDAAVQLMSEFQDDAPTFAILKHNNACGCATRETLEQAYIDALAGDPTSAFGGVLISNCPIDVATAHRIHELFCEVVIAPQFEAEAFAVLSQKKNRILLEQQPGDLPKSTVRSALNGYLVQERDNAMEAAAHWTCATAQQRPECAEDLLFALKLVKHTKSNTVVFAKGGQLLASGTGQTSRVDALNQAVEKAKRFGFDLNGSSMASDAFFPFPDCVELAADAGVLAVIQPGGSINDEKSVVACNARGLSMYTTGVRHFRH
;
A
#
# COMPACT_ATOMS: atom_id res chain seq x y z
N MET A 1 -0.88 32.87 33.60
CA MET A 1 -2.25 32.69 33.11
C MET A 1 -2.54 31.19 33.15
N SER A 2 -3.75 30.78 33.60
CA SER A 2 -4.12 29.36 33.63
C SER A 2 -4.05 28.77 32.22
N THR A 3 -3.32 27.68 32.03
CA THR A 3 -3.25 26.95 30.77
C THR A 3 -4.46 26.04 30.57
N THR A 4 -5.33 25.95 31.58
CA THR A 4 -6.57 25.18 31.57
C THR A 4 -7.71 26.00 30.99
N ARG A 5 -8.51 25.38 30.12
CA ARG A 5 -9.77 25.93 29.56
C ARG A 5 -10.88 24.96 29.83
N ARG A 6 -12.08 25.50 30.06
CA ARG A 6 -13.30 24.71 30.26
C ARG A 6 -14.26 24.92 29.10
N ILE A 7 -14.86 23.86 28.61
CA ILE A 7 -15.85 23.87 27.56
C ILE A 7 -17.19 24.34 28.15
N GLN A 8 -17.70 25.48 27.69
CA GLN A 8 -18.99 26.04 28.05
C GLN A 8 -19.93 26.13 26.84
N SER A 9 -19.36 25.99 25.63
CA SER A 9 -20.11 26.02 24.38
C SER A 9 -19.49 25.09 23.34
N ALA A 10 -20.31 24.50 22.48
CA ALA A 10 -19.89 23.54 21.47
C ALA A 10 -20.63 23.82 20.14
N LEU A 11 -19.90 23.94 19.06
CA LEU A 11 -20.42 23.90 17.69
C LEU A 11 -20.24 22.48 17.14
N ILE A 12 -21.33 21.82 16.78
CA ILE A 12 -21.33 20.45 16.27
C ILE A 12 -21.89 20.46 14.84
N SER A 13 -21.07 20.03 13.87
CA SER A 13 -21.44 19.91 12.46
C SER A 13 -20.81 18.64 11.89
N VAL A 14 -21.56 17.55 11.81
CA VAL A 14 -21.05 16.23 11.45
C VAL A 14 -21.88 15.61 10.32
N TYR A 15 -21.21 14.85 9.45
CA TYR A 15 -21.90 14.07 8.43
C TYR A 15 -22.52 12.80 9.02
N HIS A 16 -21.72 11.96 9.70
CA HIS A 16 -22.19 10.77 10.39
C HIS A 16 -22.73 11.14 11.77
N LYS A 17 -23.81 10.48 12.20
CA LYS A 17 -24.47 10.78 13.47
C LYS A 17 -24.17 9.76 14.56
N GLU A 18 -23.49 8.69 14.18
CA GLU A 18 -23.06 7.61 15.06
C GLU A 18 -22.09 8.16 16.12
N GLY A 19 -22.23 7.70 17.35
CA GLY A 19 -21.36 8.12 18.46
C GLY A 19 -21.64 9.50 19.05
N LEU A 20 -22.61 10.27 18.57
CA LEU A 20 -22.96 11.59 19.14
C LEU A 20 -23.63 11.50 20.50
N ALA A 21 -24.40 10.47 20.76
CA ALA A 21 -25.25 10.38 21.99
C ALA A 21 -24.43 10.52 23.30
N PRO A 22 -23.29 9.86 23.50
CA PRO A 22 -22.46 10.06 24.69
C PRO A 22 -21.92 11.50 24.81
N ILE A 23 -21.55 12.14 23.70
CA ILE A 23 -21.05 13.52 23.67
C ILE A 23 -22.15 14.49 24.07
N VAL A 24 -23.33 14.38 23.46
CA VAL A 24 -24.51 15.23 23.76
C VAL A 24 -24.90 15.10 25.21
N LYS A 25 -24.98 13.87 25.76
CA LYS A 25 -25.28 13.62 27.16
C LYS A 25 -24.31 14.32 28.12
N GLU A 26 -23.02 14.26 27.85
CA GLU A 26 -22.02 14.89 28.71
C GLU A 26 -22.03 16.43 28.57
N LEU A 27 -22.28 16.97 27.37
CA LEU A 27 -22.46 18.41 27.16
C LEU A 27 -23.66 18.94 27.95
N GLN A 28 -24.81 18.24 27.94
CA GLN A 28 -25.95 18.56 28.77
C GLN A 28 -25.61 18.50 30.27
N ARG A 29 -24.91 17.46 30.72
CA ARG A 29 -24.50 17.30 32.13
C ARG A 29 -23.65 18.49 32.62
N ILE A 30 -22.75 19.01 31.81
CA ILE A 30 -21.92 20.16 32.19
C ILE A 30 -22.57 21.50 31.91
N GLY A 31 -23.79 21.53 31.34
CA GLY A 31 -24.54 22.74 31.03
C GLY A 31 -23.97 23.56 29.87
N ALA A 32 -23.27 22.92 28.91
CA ALA A 32 -22.72 23.61 27.77
C ALA A 32 -23.76 23.98 26.72
N THR A 33 -23.71 25.16 26.17
CA THR A 33 -24.56 25.60 25.05
C THR A 33 -24.16 24.84 23.77
N ILE A 34 -25.10 24.23 23.08
CA ILE A 34 -24.87 23.50 21.85
C ILE A 34 -25.37 24.31 20.66
N TYR A 35 -24.46 24.65 19.75
CA TYR A 35 -24.74 25.24 18.45
C TYR A 35 -24.70 24.16 17.37
N SER A 36 -25.68 24.15 16.47
CA SER A 36 -25.68 23.22 15.34
C SER A 36 -26.54 23.71 14.20
N THR A 37 -26.57 22.98 13.10
CA THR A 37 -27.36 23.31 11.91
C THR A 37 -27.82 22.05 11.18
N GLY A 38 -28.93 22.15 10.45
CA GLY A 38 -29.44 21.12 9.54
C GLY A 38 -29.64 19.74 10.17
N GLY A 39 -29.18 18.70 9.50
CA GLY A 39 -29.37 17.32 9.95
C GLY A 39 -28.67 16.98 11.27
N THR A 40 -27.58 17.66 11.62
CA THR A 40 -26.92 17.46 12.92
C THR A 40 -27.75 18.04 14.06
N GLN A 41 -28.34 19.21 13.87
CA GLN A 41 -29.28 19.82 14.82
C GLN A 41 -30.43 18.85 15.11
N ALA A 42 -31.15 18.37 14.08
CA ALA A 42 -32.23 17.46 14.22
C ALA A 42 -31.86 16.15 15.00
N ALA A 43 -30.64 15.64 14.72
CA ALA A 43 -30.14 14.46 15.42
C ALA A 43 -29.89 14.72 16.93
N ILE A 44 -29.38 15.90 17.29
CA ILE A 44 -29.10 16.29 18.67
C ILE A 44 -30.43 16.54 19.42
N GLU A 45 -31.38 17.21 18.79
CA GLU A 45 -32.71 17.43 19.34
C GLU A 45 -33.45 16.11 19.59
N ALA A 46 -33.33 15.13 18.70
CA ALA A 46 -33.86 13.79 18.87
C ALA A 46 -33.29 13.03 20.09
N LEU A 47 -32.06 13.43 20.54
CA LEU A 47 -31.47 12.93 21.79
C LEU A 47 -31.92 13.68 23.02
N GLY A 48 -32.87 14.62 22.89
CA GLY A 48 -33.47 15.39 23.99
C GLY A 48 -32.60 16.57 24.47
N ALA A 49 -31.69 17.07 23.68
CA ALA A 49 -30.86 18.24 23.99
C ALA A 49 -31.42 19.51 23.32
N GLU A 50 -31.33 20.64 24.01
CA GLU A 50 -31.59 21.93 23.43
C GLU A 50 -30.46 22.36 22.53
N VAL A 51 -30.77 22.88 21.33
CA VAL A 51 -29.80 23.34 20.34
C VAL A 51 -30.12 24.76 19.93
N VAL A 52 -29.11 25.62 19.89
CA VAL A 52 -29.20 26.93 19.29
C VAL A 52 -28.84 26.81 17.80
N PRO A 53 -29.78 27.01 16.87
CA PRO A 53 -29.50 26.98 15.44
C PRO A 53 -28.43 28.02 15.05
N VAL A 54 -27.49 27.63 14.18
CA VAL A 54 -26.47 28.58 13.68
C VAL A 54 -27.12 29.76 12.97
N GLU A 55 -28.23 29.53 12.29
CA GLU A 55 -29.03 30.56 11.62
C GLU A 55 -29.55 31.65 12.59
N GLN A 56 -29.83 31.25 13.84
CA GLN A 56 -30.19 32.22 14.89
C GLN A 56 -29.00 33.03 15.38
N VAL A 57 -27.81 32.42 15.42
CA VAL A 57 -26.56 33.16 15.78
C VAL A 57 -26.17 34.15 14.70
N THR A 58 -26.30 33.76 13.44
CA THR A 58 -25.86 34.56 12.30
C THR A 58 -26.86 35.59 11.83
N ASP A 59 -28.14 35.48 12.22
CA ASP A 59 -29.26 36.21 11.65
C ASP A 59 -29.35 36.04 10.13
N TYR A 60 -28.88 34.92 9.61
CA TYR A 60 -28.80 34.67 8.17
C TYR A 60 -29.32 33.24 7.85
N PRO A 61 -30.19 33.11 6.84
CA PRO A 61 -30.72 31.79 6.48
C PRO A 61 -29.64 30.92 5.81
N SER A 62 -29.84 29.61 5.91
CA SER A 62 -29.08 28.66 5.12
C SER A 62 -29.45 28.82 3.63
N ILE A 63 -28.50 29.20 2.80
CA ILE A 63 -28.70 29.47 1.36
C ILE A 63 -27.86 28.52 0.48
N LEU A 64 -28.10 28.57 -0.84
CA LEU A 64 -27.40 27.79 -1.85
C LEU A 64 -27.37 26.29 -1.53
N GLY A 65 -28.53 25.73 -1.18
CA GLY A 65 -28.64 24.32 -0.83
C GLY A 65 -27.90 23.93 0.46
N GLY A 66 -27.56 24.93 1.29
CA GLY A 66 -26.83 24.68 2.54
C GLY A 66 -25.31 24.76 2.43
N ARG A 67 -24.76 25.15 1.26
CA ARG A 67 -23.32 25.35 1.08
C ARG A 67 -22.77 26.53 1.88
N VAL A 68 -23.64 27.49 2.26
CA VAL A 68 -23.28 28.64 3.10
C VAL A 68 -24.17 28.65 4.34
N LYS A 69 -23.67 28.14 5.45
CA LYS A 69 -24.33 28.09 6.75
C LYS A 69 -23.43 28.64 7.85
N THR A 70 -22.27 28.01 8.02
CA THR A 70 -21.30 28.30 9.07
C THR A 70 -20.22 29.28 8.66
N LEU A 71 -20.09 29.59 7.36
CA LEU A 71 -19.11 30.55 6.83
C LEU A 71 -19.57 32.01 7.09
N HIS A 72 -19.57 32.40 8.35
CA HIS A 72 -20.08 33.67 8.79
C HIS A 72 -19.17 34.33 9.85
N PRO A 73 -18.96 35.66 9.84
CA PRO A 73 -18.13 36.35 10.83
C PRO A 73 -18.50 36.07 12.28
N LYS A 74 -19.78 35.93 12.62
CA LYS A 74 -20.23 35.61 13.99
C LYS A 74 -19.74 34.23 14.44
N VAL A 75 -19.74 33.21 13.55
CA VAL A 75 -19.25 31.86 13.86
C VAL A 75 -17.72 31.87 13.99
N PHE A 76 -17.03 32.42 12.99
CA PHE A 76 -15.56 32.43 13.00
C PHE A 76 -14.98 33.38 14.04
N GLY A 77 -15.66 34.48 14.35
CA GLY A 77 -15.31 35.36 15.47
C GLY A 77 -15.41 34.60 16.81
N GLY A 78 -16.46 33.82 16.99
CA GLY A 78 -16.65 32.95 18.17
C GLY A 78 -15.52 31.93 18.36
N ILE A 79 -14.99 31.39 17.25
CA ILE A 79 -13.89 30.39 17.25
C ILE A 79 -12.52 31.07 17.37
N LEU A 80 -12.27 32.16 16.65
CA LEU A 80 -10.93 32.73 16.46
C LEU A 80 -10.52 33.78 17.48
N ASN A 81 -11.45 34.30 18.30
CA ASN A 81 -11.11 35.31 19.27
C ASN A 81 -10.15 34.76 20.36
N ARG A 82 -9.19 35.58 20.74
CA ARG A 82 -8.24 35.31 21.80
C ARG A 82 -8.87 35.69 23.15
N ARG A 83 -9.15 34.69 23.98
CA ARG A 83 -9.85 34.88 25.27
C ARG A 83 -9.15 35.85 26.23
N GLY A 84 -7.83 35.96 26.14
CA GLY A 84 -7.02 36.85 26.97
C GLY A 84 -6.65 38.19 26.32
N HIS A 85 -7.20 38.55 25.14
CA HIS A 85 -6.88 39.78 24.41
C HIS A 85 -7.99 40.78 24.55
N GLU A 86 -7.73 41.91 25.22
CA GLU A 86 -8.75 42.93 25.54
C GLU A 86 -9.46 43.46 24.29
N GLY A 87 -8.70 43.75 23.22
CA GLY A 87 -9.29 44.24 21.96
C GLY A 87 -10.23 43.23 21.30
N ASP A 88 -9.92 41.91 21.38
CA ASP A 88 -10.82 40.89 20.86
C ASP A 88 -12.10 40.82 21.70
N GLN A 89 -11.97 40.88 23.04
CA GLN A 89 -13.14 40.87 23.92
C GLN A 89 -14.04 42.08 23.76
N ALA A 90 -13.48 43.25 23.52
CA ALA A 90 -14.25 44.44 23.21
C ALA A 90 -15.07 44.30 21.91
N GLN A 91 -14.47 43.70 20.86
CA GLN A 91 -15.16 43.40 19.60
C GLN A 91 -16.21 42.29 19.74
N MET A 92 -15.93 41.25 20.55
CA MET A 92 -16.92 40.22 20.85
C MET A 92 -18.19 40.83 21.45
N ALA A 93 -18.04 41.75 22.41
CA ALA A 93 -19.17 42.47 23.01
C ALA A 93 -19.85 43.45 22.03
N GLN A 94 -19.05 44.21 21.24
CA GLN A 94 -19.56 45.17 20.30
C GLN A 94 -20.46 44.55 19.21
N TYR A 95 -20.07 43.38 18.71
CA TYR A 95 -20.77 42.73 17.60
C TYR A 95 -21.65 41.54 18.05
N ASP A 96 -21.85 41.39 19.33
CA ASP A 96 -22.66 40.31 19.94
C ASP A 96 -22.25 38.91 19.40
N LEU A 97 -20.95 38.59 19.54
CA LEU A 97 -20.41 37.33 19.08
C LEU A 97 -20.40 36.30 20.22
N PRO A 98 -20.93 35.07 20.02
CA PRO A 98 -20.84 34.03 21.03
C PRO A 98 -19.42 33.48 21.11
N ASN A 99 -18.98 33.07 22.30
CA ASN A 99 -17.81 32.22 22.41
C ASN A 99 -18.13 30.80 21.95
N ILE A 100 -17.22 30.17 21.23
CA ILE A 100 -17.26 28.77 20.84
C ILE A 100 -16.00 28.10 21.37
N ASP A 101 -16.13 27.23 22.38
CA ASP A 101 -15.02 26.61 23.08
C ASP A 101 -14.66 25.23 22.54
N LEU A 102 -15.63 24.58 21.89
CA LEU A 102 -15.48 23.26 21.27
C LEU A 102 -16.07 23.28 19.86
N VAL A 103 -15.32 22.73 18.91
CA VAL A 103 -15.78 22.51 17.53
C VAL A 103 -15.66 21.03 17.22
N VAL A 104 -16.78 20.37 16.93
CA VAL A 104 -16.84 18.97 16.52
C VAL A 104 -17.27 18.91 15.06
N VAL A 105 -16.44 18.36 14.23
CA VAL A 105 -16.69 18.23 12.79
C VAL A 105 -16.36 16.81 12.34
N ASP A 106 -17.22 16.27 11.51
CA ASP A 106 -16.97 15.07 10.72
C ASP A 106 -17.26 15.43 9.25
N LEU A 107 -16.24 15.34 8.39
CA LEU A 107 -16.29 15.79 7.00
C LEU A 107 -17.17 14.87 6.14
N TYR A 108 -17.60 15.37 5.02
CA TYR A 108 -18.24 14.56 3.99
C TYR A 108 -17.29 13.44 3.51
N PRO A 109 -17.84 12.22 3.23
CA PRO A 109 -17.03 11.04 2.87
C PRO A 109 -16.57 11.11 1.40
N PHE A 110 -15.69 12.05 1.08
CA PHE A 110 -15.19 12.28 -0.29
C PHE A 110 -14.56 11.03 -0.88
N GLU A 111 -13.59 10.43 -0.19
CA GLU A 111 -12.86 9.24 -0.64
C GLU A 111 -13.79 8.04 -0.88
N ALA A 112 -14.74 7.79 0.06
CA ALA A 112 -15.70 6.71 -0.10
C ALA A 112 -16.63 6.94 -1.29
N THR A 113 -16.97 8.23 -1.59
CA THR A 113 -17.79 8.57 -2.76
C THR A 113 -17.01 8.36 -4.05
N VAL A 114 -15.74 8.74 -4.11
CA VAL A 114 -14.86 8.45 -5.25
C VAL A 114 -14.74 6.94 -5.46
N ALA A 115 -14.44 6.19 -4.40
CA ALA A 115 -14.28 4.74 -4.45
C ALA A 115 -15.55 3.99 -4.88
N SER A 116 -16.74 4.57 -4.65
CA SER A 116 -18.02 3.98 -5.10
C SER A 116 -18.26 4.10 -6.62
N GLY A 117 -17.43 4.84 -7.35
CA GLY A 117 -17.63 5.14 -8.77
C GLY A 117 -18.82 6.07 -9.03
N ALA A 118 -19.18 6.93 -8.07
CA ALA A 118 -20.27 7.88 -8.22
C ALA A 118 -20.01 8.87 -9.38
N PRO A 119 -21.08 9.47 -9.96
CA PRO A 119 -20.93 10.52 -10.98
C PRO A 119 -20.10 11.71 -10.45
N GLU A 120 -19.34 12.35 -11.34
CA GLU A 120 -18.46 13.49 -10.99
C GLU A 120 -19.20 14.62 -10.22
N ALA A 121 -20.44 14.91 -10.63
CA ALA A 121 -21.26 15.92 -9.95
C ALA A 121 -21.53 15.56 -8.47
N ASP A 122 -21.75 14.29 -8.15
CA ASP A 122 -22.00 13.81 -6.80
C ASP A 122 -20.70 13.81 -5.96
N ILE A 123 -19.57 13.52 -6.59
CA ILE A 123 -18.25 13.59 -5.96
C ILE A 123 -17.92 15.04 -5.58
N VAL A 124 -18.11 15.99 -6.50
CA VAL A 124 -17.88 17.42 -6.26
C VAL A 124 -18.75 17.95 -5.11
N GLU A 125 -20.01 17.49 -4.98
CA GLU A 125 -20.89 17.86 -3.84
C GLU A 125 -20.37 17.34 -2.49
N LYS A 126 -19.43 16.40 -2.47
CA LYS A 126 -18.77 15.92 -1.23
C LYS A 126 -17.50 16.69 -0.88
N ILE A 127 -17.12 17.70 -1.65
CA ILE A 127 -16.04 18.62 -1.26
C ILE A 127 -16.57 19.55 -0.17
N ASP A 128 -16.18 19.29 1.08
CA ASP A 128 -16.64 20.04 2.25
C ASP A 128 -15.87 21.34 2.41
N ILE A 129 -16.55 22.46 2.22
CA ILE A 129 -15.97 23.80 2.40
C ILE A 129 -16.17 24.29 3.83
N GLY A 130 -17.36 24.12 4.40
CA GLY A 130 -17.70 24.62 5.73
C GLY A 130 -17.00 23.87 6.85
N GLY A 131 -17.05 22.54 6.83
CA GLY A 131 -16.43 21.69 7.84
C GLY A 131 -14.92 21.85 7.89
N ILE A 132 -14.25 21.87 6.73
CA ILE A 132 -12.81 22.05 6.68
C ILE A 132 -12.39 23.44 7.22
N ALA A 133 -13.16 24.48 6.92
CA ALA A 133 -12.91 25.83 7.41
C ALA A 133 -13.05 25.88 8.95
N LEU A 134 -14.07 25.24 9.52
CA LEU A 134 -14.27 25.13 10.97
C LEU A 134 -13.11 24.42 11.65
N ILE A 135 -12.67 23.27 11.11
CA ILE A 135 -11.52 22.51 11.64
C ILE A 135 -10.28 23.41 11.68
N ARG A 136 -9.95 24.06 10.58
CA ARG A 136 -8.75 24.91 10.47
C ARG A 136 -8.83 26.14 11.38
N GLY A 137 -10.02 26.76 11.51
CA GLY A 137 -10.24 27.89 12.40
C GLY A 137 -10.02 27.52 13.87
N ALA A 138 -10.64 26.44 14.34
CA ALA A 138 -10.52 25.95 15.69
C ALA A 138 -9.10 25.46 16.00
N ALA A 139 -8.48 24.71 15.08
CA ALA A 139 -7.11 24.24 15.23
C ALA A 139 -6.11 25.41 15.33
N LYS A 140 -6.29 26.49 14.56
CA LYS A 140 -5.46 27.69 14.67
C LYS A 140 -5.53 28.32 16.07
N ASN A 141 -6.72 28.34 16.67
CA ASN A 141 -6.94 28.93 17.99
C ASN A 141 -6.89 27.89 19.13
N PHE A 142 -6.06 26.86 19.02
CA PHE A 142 -5.93 25.80 20.03
C PHE A 142 -5.57 26.30 21.43
N GLN A 143 -5.07 27.51 21.58
CA GLN A 143 -4.83 28.10 22.88
C GLN A 143 -6.12 28.27 23.69
N ASP A 144 -7.22 28.48 23.01
CA ASP A 144 -8.50 28.78 23.63
C ASP A 144 -9.63 27.82 23.24
N VAL A 145 -9.52 27.07 22.15
CA VAL A 145 -10.58 26.23 21.55
C VAL A 145 -10.13 24.78 21.39
N VAL A 146 -11.06 23.88 21.67
CA VAL A 146 -10.92 22.43 21.41
C VAL A 146 -11.46 22.14 20.03
N VAL A 147 -10.73 21.37 19.22
CA VAL A 147 -11.23 20.84 17.95
C VAL A 147 -11.27 19.32 17.98
N VAL A 148 -12.37 18.74 17.54
CA VAL A 148 -12.54 17.29 17.35
C VAL A 148 -12.87 17.06 15.87
N PRO A 149 -11.85 16.70 15.06
CA PRO A 149 -11.97 16.75 13.61
C PRO A 149 -12.42 15.44 12.97
N SER A 150 -12.69 14.43 13.77
CA SER A 150 -13.04 13.08 13.31
C SER A 150 -13.77 12.29 14.39
N MET A 151 -14.61 11.33 13.99
CA MET A 151 -15.24 10.36 14.88
C MET A 151 -14.23 9.53 15.71
N ASN A 152 -13.03 9.33 15.17
CA ASN A 152 -11.93 8.63 15.87
C ASN A 152 -11.52 9.32 17.17
N ASP A 153 -11.83 10.61 17.33
CA ASP A 153 -11.49 11.41 18.50
C ASP A 153 -12.64 11.54 19.52
N TYR A 154 -13.83 10.95 19.24
CA TYR A 154 -14.99 11.05 20.11
C TYR A 154 -14.76 10.46 21.50
N GLY A 155 -14.03 9.34 21.59
CA GLY A 155 -13.64 8.76 22.88
C GLY A 155 -12.83 9.74 23.74
N THR A 156 -11.83 10.40 23.13
CA THR A 156 -11.02 11.44 23.78
C THR A 156 -11.90 12.61 24.27
N LEU A 157 -12.84 13.06 23.43
CA LEU A 157 -13.77 14.13 23.82
C LEU A 157 -14.64 13.73 25.00
N VAL A 158 -15.23 12.54 24.98
CA VAL A 158 -16.05 12.04 26.09
C VAL A 158 -15.27 12.02 27.40
N ASP A 159 -14.00 11.60 27.37
CA ASP A 159 -13.15 11.57 28.56
C ASP A 159 -12.82 13.00 29.09
N ILE A 160 -12.66 13.97 28.18
CA ILE A 160 -12.53 15.39 28.52
C ILE A 160 -13.82 15.90 29.17
N LEU A 161 -14.98 15.61 28.57
CA LEU A 161 -16.26 16.09 29.09
C LEU A 161 -16.59 15.49 30.46
N LYS A 162 -16.24 14.24 30.74
CA LYS A 162 -16.39 13.62 32.07
C LYS A 162 -15.58 14.33 33.16
N ARG A 163 -14.52 15.05 32.79
CA ARG A 163 -13.74 15.93 33.69
C ARG A 163 -14.29 17.36 33.70
N ASP A 164 -15.59 17.53 33.57
CA ASP A 164 -16.31 18.80 33.52
C ASP A 164 -15.88 19.72 32.35
N GLY A 165 -15.38 19.12 31.29
CA GLY A 165 -14.94 19.83 30.08
C GLY A 165 -13.62 20.58 30.25
N GLU A 166 -12.84 20.28 31.28
CA GLU A 166 -11.51 20.89 31.48
C GLU A 166 -10.46 20.29 30.55
N THR A 167 -9.69 21.16 29.89
CA THR A 167 -8.63 20.79 28.96
C THR A 167 -7.34 21.52 29.28
N SER A 168 -6.22 20.80 29.18
CA SER A 168 -4.87 21.38 29.18
C SER A 168 -4.51 21.97 27.81
N LEU A 169 -3.53 22.84 27.79
CA LEU A 169 -2.99 23.39 26.53
C LEU A 169 -2.41 22.27 25.64
N GLU A 170 -1.78 21.25 26.24
CA GLU A 170 -1.17 20.14 25.52
C GLU A 170 -2.24 19.29 24.82
N GLU A 171 -3.35 18.97 25.50
CA GLU A 171 -4.48 18.24 24.89
C GLU A 171 -5.07 19.01 23.70
N ARG A 172 -5.29 20.31 23.84
CA ARG A 172 -5.80 21.15 22.75
C ARG A 172 -4.82 21.22 21.57
N LYS A 173 -3.51 21.31 21.85
CA LYS A 173 -2.47 21.31 20.84
C LYS A 173 -2.42 19.97 20.06
N GLN A 174 -2.55 18.86 20.75
CA GLN A 174 -2.60 17.53 20.14
C GLN A 174 -3.83 17.37 19.24
N LEU A 175 -5.00 17.80 19.71
CA LEU A 175 -6.23 17.78 18.91
C LEU A 175 -6.13 18.74 17.70
N ALA A 176 -5.53 19.90 17.86
CA ALA A 176 -5.27 20.82 16.74
C ALA A 176 -4.33 20.21 15.68
N ALA A 177 -3.30 19.50 16.12
CA ALA A 177 -2.42 18.76 15.20
C ALA A 177 -3.20 17.68 14.42
N ARG A 178 -4.14 16.98 15.07
CA ARG A 178 -5.05 16.04 14.38
C ARG A 178 -5.96 16.79 13.39
N GLY A 179 -6.46 17.97 13.75
CA GLY A 179 -7.24 18.81 12.84
C GLY A 179 -6.50 19.16 11.55
N PHE A 180 -5.24 19.57 11.66
CA PHE A 180 -4.43 19.85 10.48
C PHE A 180 -4.06 18.59 9.70
N ARG A 181 -3.89 17.43 10.36
CA ARG A 181 -3.70 16.14 9.68
C ARG A 181 -4.93 15.77 8.83
N VAL A 182 -6.13 15.88 9.38
CA VAL A 182 -7.39 15.61 8.67
C VAL A 182 -7.53 16.56 7.47
N SER A 183 -7.31 17.87 7.69
CA SER A 183 -7.38 18.88 6.61
C SER A 183 -6.38 18.60 5.50
N SER A 184 -5.13 18.29 5.85
CA SER A 184 -4.06 18.01 4.87
C SER A 184 -4.36 16.76 4.05
N HIS A 185 -4.83 15.69 4.69
CA HIS A 185 -5.22 14.47 4.01
C HIS A 185 -6.39 14.71 3.05
N TYR A 186 -7.43 15.36 3.53
CA TYR A 186 -8.63 15.67 2.75
C TYR A 186 -8.30 16.46 1.48
N ASP A 187 -7.51 17.53 1.60
CA ASP A 187 -7.06 18.32 0.46
C ASP A 187 -6.16 17.53 -0.50
N THR A 188 -5.33 16.62 0.02
CA THR A 188 -4.50 15.73 -0.80
C THR A 188 -5.35 14.79 -1.66
N MET A 189 -6.41 14.21 -1.08
CA MET A 189 -7.31 13.31 -1.81
C MET A 189 -8.13 14.05 -2.87
N ILE A 190 -8.59 15.27 -2.58
CA ILE A 190 -9.28 16.11 -3.57
C ILE A 190 -8.34 16.50 -4.70
N HIS A 191 -7.11 16.93 -4.38
CA HIS A 191 -6.11 17.24 -5.40
C HIS A 191 -5.84 16.05 -6.32
N ALA A 192 -5.59 14.86 -5.75
CA ALA A 192 -5.34 13.65 -6.53
C ALA A 192 -6.50 13.31 -7.49
N HIS A 193 -7.74 13.46 -7.04
CA HIS A 193 -8.92 13.23 -7.87
C HIS A 193 -9.04 14.25 -9.02
N LEU A 194 -8.86 15.53 -8.73
CA LEU A 194 -9.07 16.60 -9.73
C LEU A 194 -7.92 16.72 -10.72
N SER A 195 -6.69 16.45 -10.30
CA SER A 195 -5.51 16.50 -11.19
C SER A 195 -5.34 15.24 -12.02
N GLY A 196 -5.90 14.12 -11.57
CA GLY A 196 -5.53 12.79 -12.08
C GLY A 196 -4.10 12.39 -11.67
N ASP A 197 -3.42 13.19 -10.85
CA ASP A 197 -2.09 12.96 -10.31
C ASP A 197 -2.17 12.00 -9.10
N ASP A 198 -2.74 10.84 -9.29
CA ASP A 198 -2.58 9.79 -8.31
C ASP A 198 -1.31 9.00 -8.62
N LEU A 199 -0.71 8.41 -7.61
CA LEU A 199 0.41 7.47 -7.78
C LEU A 199 0.00 6.21 -8.56
N GLN A 200 -1.25 6.15 -8.99
CA GLN A 200 -1.81 5.12 -9.84
C GLN A 200 -1.77 5.51 -11.33
N GLY A 201 -1.53 6.79 -11.66
CA GLY A 201 -1.61 7.35 -13.02
C GLY A 201 -0.29 7.63 -13.74
N GLY A 202 0.88 7.42 -13.12
CA GLY A 202 2.17 7.67 -13.78
C GLY A 202 2.90 8.94 -13.31
N SER A 203 3.30 9.83 -14.20
CA SER A 203 4.07 11.04 -13.86
C SER A 203 3.26 12.01 -12.99
N VAL A 204 3.79 12.38 -11.83
CA VAL A 204 3.19 13.36 -10.92
C VAL A 204 3.96 14.70 -11.00
N GLU A 205 3.24 15.81 -11.06
CA GLU A 205 3.85 17.14 -11.00
C GLU A 205 4.30 17.45 -9.56
N VAL A 206 3.50 17.03 -8.58
CA VAL A 206 3.76 17.22 -7.14
C VAL A 206 3.60 15.91 -6.40
N LEU A 207 4.60 15.50 -5.64
CA LEU A 207 4.51 14.32 -4.79
C LEU A 207 3.74 14.64 -3.51
N ASN A 208 2.47 14.28 -3.47
CA ASN A 208 1.62 14.32 -2.29
C ASN A 208 1.39 12.91 -1.76
N LEU A 209 1.94 12.61 -0.58
CA LEU A 209 1.75 11.34 0.11
C LEU A 209 1.00 11.60 1.41
N SER A 210 -0.19 11.04 1.53
CA SER A 210 -0.96 11.13 2.76
C SER A 210 -1.56 9.77 3.11
N ALA A 211 -1.09 9.18 4.20
CA ALA A 211 -1.62 7.95 4.77
C ALA A 211 -1.79 8.18 6.27
N PRO A 212 -3.01 8.47 6.75
CA PRO A 212 -3.25 8.92 8.12
C PRO A 212 -3.03 7.83 9.16
N ASP A 213 -3.24 6.57 8.80
CA ASP A 213 -3.27 5.43 9.72
C ASP A 213 -2.05 4.53 9.50
N GLY A 214 -1.06 4.68 10.39
CA GLY A 214 0.14 3.85 10.41
C GLY A 214 0.00 2.68 11.38
N ARG A 215 0.27 1.45 10.89
CA ARG A 215 0.40 0.25 11.70
C ARG A 215 1.83 0.13 12.20
N SER A 216 2.05 0.17 13.52
CA SER A 216 3.37 -0.08 14.10
C SER A 216 3.78 -1.54 13.88
N LEU A 217 4.98 -1.72 13.39
CA LEU A 217 5.62 -3.03 13.24
C LEU A 217 6.51 -3.31 14.45
N ARG A 218 6.86 -4.57 14.66
CA ARG A 218 7.72 -4.99 15.78
C ARG A 218 9.05 -4.23 15.81
N TYR A 219 9.66 -4.02 14.64
CA TYR A 219 10.88 -3.24 14.38
C TYR A 219 10.99 -3.02 12.85
N GLY A 220 11.97 -2.25 12.38
CA GLY A 220 12.29 -2.08 10.97
C GLY A 220 13.03 -3.30 10.41
N GLU A 221 14.01 -3.11 9.53
CA GLU A 221 14.84 -4.23 9.04
C GLU A 221 15.64 -4.88 10.18
N ASN A 222 16.06 -4.07 11.17
CA ASN A 222 16.83 -4.53 12.31
C ASN A 222 16.14 -4.18 13.64
N PRO A 223 16.38 -4.95 14.72
CA PRO A 223 15.67 -4.77 16.00
C PRO A 223 15.82 -3.39 16.65
N HIS A 224 16.86 -2.66 16.36
CA HIS A 224 17.08 -1.30 16.88
C HIS A 224 16.36 -0.21 16.07
N GLN A 225 15.78 -0.54 14.92
CA GLN A 225 15.08 0.40 14.05
C GLN A 225 13.58 0.31 14.30
N LYS A 226 12.91 1.46 14.44
CA LYS A 226 11.44 1.50 14.46
C LYS A 226 10.90 1.36 13.04
N GLY A 227 9.85 0.55 12.87
CA GLY A 227 9.17 0.34 11.59
C GLY A 227 7.68 0.61 11.71
N GLN A 228 7.10 1.13 10.64
CA GLN A 228 5.66 1.34 10.48
C GLN A 228 5.27 1.01 9.04
N PHE A 229 4.06 0.54 8.87
CA PHE A 229 3.43 0.38 7.57
C PHE A 229 2.26 1.36 7.46
N PHE A 230 2.13 2.02 6.33
CA PHE A 230 1.04 2.92 6.02
C PHE A 230 0.31 2.40 4.79
N GLY A 231 -0.98 2.19 4.89
CA GLY A 231 -1.84 1.67 3.83
C GLY A 231 -2.84 0.63 4.34
N ASP A 232 -3.76 0.22 3.49
CA ASP A 232 -4.75 -0.83 3.78
C ASP A 232 -4.19 -2.23 3.46
N LEU A 233 -3.39 -2.76 4.40
CA LEU A 233 -2.81 -4.09 4.25
C LEU A 233 -3.88 -5.19 4.28
N ASP A 234 -4.88 -5.05 5.14
CA ASP A 234 -5.89 -6.10 5.36
C ASP A 234 -6.86 -6.20 4.18
N GLY A 235 -7.06 -5.10 3.44
CA GLY A 235 -7.82 -5.09 2.19
C GLY A 235 -7.13 -5.86 1.04
N LEU A 236 -5.80 -5.99 1.08
CA LEU A 236 -5.03 -6.75 0.09
C LEU A 236 -4.68 -8.16 0.57
N LEU A 237 -4.32 -8.30 1.85
CA LEU A 237 -3.83 -9.55 2.45
C LEU A 237 -4.49 -9.75 3.82
N LYS A 238 -5.50 -10.60 3.87
CA LYS A 238 -6.23 -10.93 5.10
C LYS A 238 -5.42 -11.92 5.94
N PRO A 239 -4.95 -11.53 7.13
CA PRO A 239 -4.26 -12.45 8.01
C PRO A 239 -5.24 -13.45 8.66
N LEU A 240 -5.02 -14.73 8.41
CA LEU A 240 -5.87 -15.81 8.96
C LEU A 240 -5.27 -16.43 10.22
N HIS A 241 -3.93 -16.47 10.33
CA HIS A 241 -3.23 -17.13 11.42
C HIS A 241 -1.80 -16.60 11.58
N GLY A 242 -1.23 -16.80 12.78
CA GLY A 242 0.20 -16.63 13.06
C GLY A 242 0.54 -15.33 13.79
N LYS A 243 1.85 -15.05 13.83
CA LYS A 243 2.38 -13.81 14.43
C LYS A 243 2.14 -12.61 13.53
N ALA A 244 2.19 -11.39 14.10
CA ALA A 244 2.14 -10.17 13.31
C ALA A 244 3.31 -10.08 12.32
N LEU A 245 3.04 -9.54 11.14
CA LEU A 245 4.04 -9.30 10.09
C LEU A 245 5.13 -8.33 10.60
N SER A 246 6.37 -8.63 10.24
CA SER A 246 7.51 -7.73 10.45
C SER A 246 7.76 -6.89 9.20
N TYR A 247 8.62 -5.88 9.31
CA TYR A 247 9.09 -5.08 8.19
C TYR A 247 9.68 -5.97 7.07
N ASN A 248 10.57 -6.91 7.44
CA ASN A 248 11.19 -7.83 6.47
C ASN A 248 10.16 -8.78 5.84
N ASN A 249 9.17 -9.27 6.64
CA ASN A 249 8.11 -10.08 6.06
C ASN A 249 7.33 -9.29 4.99
N LEU A 250 7.04 -8.00 5.23
CA LEU A 250 6.31 -7.18 4.27
C LEU A 250 7.10 -6.95 2.97
N LEU A 251 8.43 -6.77 3.05
CA LEU A 251 9.27 -6.66 1.84
C LEU A 251 9.26 -7.97 1.04
N ASP A 252 9.41 -9.12 1.71
CA ASP A 252 9.38 -10.43 1.04
C ASP A 252 7.98 -10.75 0.49
N VAL A 253 6.92 -10.38 1.21
CA VAL A 253 5.52 -10.54 0.78
C VAL A 253 5.22 -9.67 -0.44
N ASP A 254 5.66 -8.40 -0.46
CA ASP A 254 5.51 -7.51 -1.63
C ASP A 254 6.19 -8.12 -2.87
N ALA A 255 7.41 -8.63 -2.71
CA ALA A 255 8.12 -9.31 -3.80
C ALA A 255 7.40 -10.59 -4.27
N ALA A 256 6.83 -11.37 -3.34
CA ALA A 256 6.10 -12.59 -3.66
C ALA A 256 4.80 -12.31 -4.41
N VAL A 257 4.02 -11.31 -3.97
CA VAL A 257 2.78 -10.91 -4.63
C VAL A 257 3.05 -10.36 -6.02
N GLN A 258 4.08 -9.52 -6.19
CA GLN A 258 4.49 -9.01 -7.50
C GLN A 258 4.92 -10.12 -8.46
N LEU A 259 5.71 -11.10 -7.99
CA LEU A 259 6.11 -12.24 -8.82
C LEU A 259 4.89 -13.09 -9.20
N MET A 260 4.02 -13.41 -8.24
CA MET A 260 2.88 -14.30 -8.49
C MET A 260 1.83 -13.66 -9.40
N SER A 261 1.75 -12.33 -9.49
CA SER A 261 0.86 -11.66 -10.44
C SER A 261 1.18 -11.97 -11.90
N GLU A 262 2.42 -12.32 -12.23
CA GLU A 262 2.83 -12.76 -13.58
C GLU A 262 2.28 -14.15 -13.95
N PHE A 263 1.89 -14.94 -12.95
CA PHE A 263 1.41 -16.31 -13.10
C PHE A 263 -0.07 -16.47 -12.76
N GLN A 264 -0.82 -15.36 -12.65
CA GLN A 264 -2.19 -15.39 -12.16
C GLN A 264 -3.13 -16.23 -13.06
N ASP A 265 -2.91 -16.18 -14.37
CA ASP A 265 -3.70 -16.90 -15.38
C ASP A 265 -3.05 -18.23 -15.82
N ASP A 266 -1.90 -18.59 -15.23
CA ASP A 266 -1.19 -19.82 -15.58
C ASP A 266 -1.80 -21.05 -14.84
N ALA A 267 -1.40 -22.24 -15.23
CA ALA A 267 -1.68 -23.48 -14.49
C ALA A 267 -1.15 -23.37 -13.03
N PRO A 268 -1.49 -24.32 -12.15
CA PRO A 268 -1.05 -24.27 -10.75
C PRO A 268 0.43 -23.98 -10.61
N THR A 269 0.73 -22.80 -10.05
CA THR A 269 2.10 -22.28 -9.88
C THR A 269 2.39 -22.02 -8.41
N PHE A 270 3.57 -22.47 -8.00
CA PHE A 270 4.07 -22.25 -6.66
C PHE A 270 5.43 -21.57 -6.68
N ALA A 271 5.61 -20.53 -5.86
CA ALA A 271 6.90 -19.86 -5.71
C ALA A 271 7.34 -19.80 -4.24
N ILE A 272 8.65 -19.87 -4.04
CA ILE A 272 9.31 -19.75 -2.73
C ILE A 272 10.32 -18.63 -2.85
N LEU A 273 10.20 -17.63 -1.97
CA LEU A 273 11.06 -16.46 -1.98
C LEU A 273 11.85 -16.34 -0.68
N LYS A 274 13.04 -15.80 -0.80
CA LYS A 274 13.90 -15.43 0.32
C LYS A 274 14.63 -14.12 -0.02
N HIS A 275 14.56 -13.15 0.90
CA HIS A 275 15.18 -11.83 0.71
C HIS A 275 14.81 -11.20 -0.64
N ASN A 276 13.50 -11.15 -0.92
CA ASN A 276 12.88 -10.55 -2.11
C ASN A 276 13.19 -11.25 -3.45
N ASN A 277 13.81 -12.42 -3.45
CA ASN A 277 14.15 -13.15 -4.67
C ASN A 277 13.59 -14.57 -4.63
N ALA A 278 13.16 -15.09 -5.78
CA ALA A 278 12.73 -16.47 -5.89
C ALA A 278 13.92 -17.41 -5.75
N CYS A 279 13.85 -18.32 -4.80
CA CYS A 279 14.76 -19.46 -4.69
C CYS A 279 14.18 -20.74 -5.30
N GLY A 280 12.88 -20.76 -5.55
CA GLY A 280 12.18 -21.82 -6.25
C GLY A 280 10.88 -21.30 -6.87
N CYS A 281 10.55 -21.83 -8.05
CA CYS A 281 9.27 -21.58 -8.72
C CYS A 281 9.00 -22.70 -9.71
N ALA A 282 7.76 -23.19 -9.75
CA ALA A 282 7.36 -24.17 -10.75
C ALA A 282 5.86 -24.08 -11.05
N THR A 283 5.51 -24.38 -12.31
CA THR A 283 4.14 -24.52 -12.82
C THR A 283 3.90 -25.96 -13.19
N ARG A 284 2.81 -26.60 -12.69
CA ARG A 284 2.49 -28.01 -12.90
C ARG A 284 0.97 -28.21 -13.05
N GLU A 285 0.58 -29.46 -13.34
CA GLU A 285 -0.83 -29.84 -13.37
C GLU A 285 -1.49 -29.81 -11.98
N THR A 286 -0.72 -30.08 -10.92
CA THR A 286 -1.19 -30.03 -9.53
C THR A 286 -0.33 -29.10 -8.69
N LEU A 287 -0.94 -28.48 -7.68
CA LEU A 287 -0.23 -27.55 -6.80
C LEU A 287 0.79 -28.26 -5.92
N GLU A 288 0.50 -29.50 -5.48
CA GLU A 288 1.46 -30.33 -4.73
C GLU A 288 2.75 -30.53 -5.53
N GLN A 289 2.64 -30.90 -6.83
CA GLN A 289 3.82 -31.12 -7.66
C GLN A 289 4.54 -29.79 -7.95
N ALA A 290 3.81 -28.68 -8.14
CA ALA A 290 4.39 -27.35 -8.30
C ALA A 290 5.21 -26.96 -7.06
N TYR A 291 4.71 -27.24 -5.84
CA TYR A 291 5.46 -27.01 -4.62
C TYR A 291 6.72 -27.86 -4.51
N ILE A 292 6.61 -29.17 -4.80
CA ILE A 292 7.76 -30.10 -4.73
C ILE A 292 8.89 -29.63 -5.66
N ASP A 293 8.54 -29.28 -6.90
CA ASP A 293 9.52 -28.86 -7.89
C ASP A 293 10.06 -27.45 -7.62
N ALA A 294 9.23 -26.55 -7.09
CA ALA A 294 9.70 -25.25 -6.61
C ALA A 294 10.71 -25.41 -5.46
N LEU A 295 10.43 -26.26 -4.49
CA LEU A 295 11.32 -26.53 -3.36
C LEU A 295 12.66 -27.13 -3.83
N ALA A 296 12.65 -27.99 -4.86
CA ALA A 296 13.85 -28.60 -5.40
C ALA A 296 14.85 -27.57 -5.96
N GLY A 297 14.40 -26.39 -6.39
CA GLY A 297 15.23 -25.31 -6.94
C GLY A 297 16.33 -24.83 -5.98
N ASP A 298 16.01 -24.68 -4.69
CA ASP A 298 16.96 -24.36 -3.62
C ASP A 298 16.35 -24.66 -2.25
N PRO A 299 16.35 -25.91 -1.82
CA PRO A 299 15.76 -26.32 -0.54
C PRO A 299 16.48 -25.70 0.67
N THR A 300 17.74 -25.29 0.52
CA THR A 300 18.50 -24.64 1.59
C THR A 300 17.98 -23.22 1.85
N SER A 301 17.78 -22.44 0.80
CA SER A 301 17.28 -21.06 0.91
C SER A 301 15.79 -21.00 1.25
N ALA A 302 15.01 -22.03 0.90
CA ALA A 302 13.58 -22.13 1.20
C ALA A 302 13.28 -22.13 2.71
N PHE A 303 14.23 -22.57 3.53
CA PHE A 303 14.08 -22.55 4.99
C PHE A 303 13.85 -21.14 5.53
N GLY A 304 12.70 -20.94 6.20
CA GLY A 304 12.27 -19.63 6.72
C GLY A 304 11.88 -18.64 5.63
N GLY A 305 11.53 -19.09 4.43
CA GLY A 305 11.09 -18.26 3.31
C GLY A 305 9.62 -17.90 3.36
N VAL A 306 9.20 -17.13 2.36
CA VAL A 306 7.82 -16.78 2.02
C VAL A 306 7.38 -17.65 0.84
N LEU A 307 6.25 -18.30 1.00
CA LEU A 307 5.64 -19.22 0.07
C LEU A 307 4.38 -18.60 -0.52
N ILE A 308 4.19 -18.71 -1.83
CA ILE A 308 3.00 -18.17 -2.50
C ILE A 308 2.54 -19.08 -3.64
N SER A 309 1.22 -19.17 -3.83
CA SER A 309 0.60 -19.87 -4.96
C SER A 309 -0.46 -19.01 -5.64
N ASN A 310 -0.68 -19.26 -6.94
CA ASN A 310 -1.79 -18.66 -7.70
C ASN A 310 -3.13 -19.40 -7.51
N CYS A 311 -3.12 -20.57 -6.87
CA CYS A 311 -4.29 -21.41 -6.63
C CYS A 311 -4.55 -21.59 -5.13
N PRO A 312 -5.78 -22.00 -4.74
CA PRO A 312 -6.08 -22.41 -3.37
C PRO A 312 -5.15 -23.53 -2.89
N ILE A 313 -4.68 -23.43 -1.64
CA ILE A 313 -3.89 -24.51 -1.03
C ILE A 313 -4.81 -25.66 -0.64
N ASP A 314 -4.59 -26.81 -1.25
CA ASP A 314 -5.24 -28.09 -0.93
C ASP A 314 -4.54 -28.83 0.23
N VAL A 315 -5.16 -29.90 0.72
CA VAL A 315 -4.64 -30.66 1.85
C VAL A 315 -3.31 -31.38 1.52
N ALA A 316 -3.13 -31.86 0.28
CA ALA A 316 -1.91 -32.54 -0.14
C ALA A 316 -0.71 -31.59 -0.12
N THR A 317 -0.88 -30.42 -0.73
CA THR A 317 0.12 -29.34 -0.71
C THR A 317 0.42 -28.88 0.71
N ALA A 318 -0.62 -28.74 1.56
CA ALA A 318 -0.45 -28.31 2.95
C ALA A 318 0.41 -29.28 3.78
N HIS A 319 0.27 -30.59 3.59
CA HIS A 319 1.11 -31.56 4.24
C HIS A 319 2.58 -31.43 3.84
N ARG A 320 2.87 -31.20 2.55
CA ARG A 320 4.24 -30.96 2.08
C ARG A 320 4.83 -29.67 2.65
N ILE A 321 4.06 -28.58 2.65
CA ILE A 321 4.49 -27.32 3.25
C ILE A 321 4.74 -27.47 4.76
N HIS A 322 3.97 -28.32 5.44
CA HIS A 322 4.09 -28.50 6.89
C HIS A 322 5.46 -29.09 7.30
N GLU A 323 6.10 -29.85 6.43
CA GLU A 323 7.43 -30.44 6.66
C GLU A 323 8.53 -29.37 6.66
N LEU A 324 8.32 -28.25 5.90
CA LEU A 324 9.27 -27.14 5.83
C LEU A 324 8.99 -26.08 6.92
N PHE A 325 10.06 -25.58 7.54
CA PHE A 325 9.94 -24.34 8.29
C PHE A 325 9.86 -23.16 7.33
N CYS A 326 8.70 -22.49 7.28
CA CYS A 326 8.45 -21.26 6.52
C CYS A 326 7.81 -20.21 7.41
N GLU A 327 8.09 -18.94 7.11
CA GLU A 327 7.57 -17.80 7.87
C GLU A 327 6.15 -17.44 7.46
N VAL A 328 5.89 -17.37 6.15
CA VAL A 328 4.64 -16.91 5.56
C VAL A 328 4.19 -17.84 4.46
N VAL A 329 2.89 -18.11 4.38
CA VAL A 329 2.24 -18.76 3.24
C VAL A 329 1.12 -17.87 2.75
N ILE A 330 1.11 -17.59 1.45
CA ILE A 330 0.15 -16.72 0.77
C ILE A 330 -0.58 -17.53 -0.30
N ALA A 331 -1.89 -17.41 -0.32
CA ALA A 331 -2.72 -18.04 -1.36
C ALA A 331 -4.03 -17.28 -1.52
N PRO A 332 -4.74 -17.39 -2.65
CA PRO A 332 -6.07 -16.83 -2.81
C PRO A 332 -7.09 -17.46 -1.83
N GLN A 333 -6.86 -18.69 -1.40
CA GLN A 333 -7.71 -19.38 -0.44
C GLN A 333 -6.97 -20.58 0.18
N PHE A 334 -7.43 -21.04 1.34
CA PHE A 334 -7.00 -22.29 1.99
C PHE A 334 -8.21 -23.20 2.17
N GLU A 335 -8.13 -24.45 1.73
CA GLU A 335 -9.12 -25.46 2.09
C GLU A 335 -9.16 -25.65 3.62
N ALA A 336 -10.31 -26.00 4.17
CA ALA A 336 -10.47 -26.11 5.63
C ALA A 336 -9.49 -27.09 6.28
N GLU A 337 -9.25 -28.23 5.67
CA GLU A 337 -8.30 -29.23 6.15
C GLU A 337 -6.85 -28.76 5.97
N ALA A 338 -6.54 -28.08 4.86
CA ALA A 338 -5.23 -27.48 4.62
C ALA A 338 -4.92 -26.40 5.67
N PHE A 339 -5.88 -25.53 5.96
CA PHE A 339 -5.75 -24.54 7.03
C PHE A 339 -5.48 -25.21 8.40
N ALA A 340 -6.22 -26.27 8.72
CA ALA A 340 -6.02 -27.00 9.98
C ALA A 340 -4.61 -27.60 10.12
N VAL A 341 -4.02 -28.10 9.01
CA VAL A 341 -2.65 -28.62 8.99
C VAL A 341 -1.64 -27.48 9.18
N LEU A 342 -1.76 -26.38 8.41
CA LEU A 342 -0.78 -25.31 8.41
C LEU A 342 -0.79 -24.49 9.69
N SER A 343 -1.94 -24.31 10.32
CA SER A 343 -2.13 -23.55 11.57
C SER A 343 -1.58 -24.24 12.82
N GLN A 344 -1.17 -25.54 12.74
CA GLN A 344 -0.49 -26.21 13.84
C GLN A 344 0.85 -25.55 14.23
N LYS A 345 1.49 -24.85 13.32
CA LYS A 345 2.72 -24.08 13.61
C LYS A 345 2.31 -22.66 14.08
N LYS A 346 2.20 -22.46 15.38
CA LYS A 346 1.71 -21.22 16.04
C LYS A 346 2.20 -19.91 15.43
N ASN A 347 3.45 -19.87 15.00
CA ASN A 347 4.08 -18.63 14.50
C ASN A 347 4.04 -18.48 12.97
N ARG A 348 3.60 -19.51 12.24
CA ARG A 348 3.48 -19.46 10.77
C ARG A 348 2.38 -18.49 10.40
N ILE A 349 2.67 -17.54 9.54
CA ILE A 349 1.71 -16.54 9.08
C ILE A 349 0.99 -17.09 7.85
N LEU A 350 -0.33 -17.13 7.88
CA LEU A 350 -1.17 -17.50 6.75
C LEU A 350 -1.92 -16.28 6.28
N LEU A 351 -1.73 -15.91 5.02
CA LEU A 351 -2.33 -14.73 4.38
C LEU A 351 -3.23 -15.17 3.24
N GLU A 352 -4.49 -14.77 3.29
CA GLU A 352 -5.42 -14.92 2.18
C GLU A 352 -5.35 -13.66 1.31
N GLN A 353 -4.91 -13.83 0.06
CA GLN A 353 -4.81 -12.73 -0.88
C GLN A 353 -6.21 -12.34 -1.35
N GLN A 354 -6.56 -11.07 -1.17
CA GLN A 354 -7.82 -10.50 -1.62
C GLN A 354 -7.68 -9.97 -3.04
N PRO A 355 -8.77 -9.92 -3.83
CA PRO A 355 -8.76 -9.20 -5.09
C PRO A 355 -8.42 -7.72 -4.88
N GLY A 356 -7.50 -7.21 -5.65
CA GLY A 356 -7.09 -5.80 -5.58
C GLY A 356 -5.79 -5.57 -6.34
N ASP A 357 -5.65 -4.35 -6.86
CA ASP A 357 -4.47 -3.96 -7.60
C ASP A 357 -3.40 -3.34 -6.68
N LEU A 358 -2.14 -3.63 -6.97
CA LEU A 358 -1.03 -2.89 -6.40
C LEU A 358 -0.97 -1.48 -7.00
N PRO A 359 -0.49 -0.46 -6.27
CA PRO A 359 -0.29 0.88 -6.83
C PRO A 359 0.53 0.83 -8.13
N LYS A 360 0.15 1.57 -9.14
CA LYS A 360 0.83 1.60 -10.46
C LYS A 360 2.22 2.20 -10.39
N SER A 361 2.48 3.03 -9.39
CA SER A 361 3.77 3.67 -9.17
C SER A 361 4.44 3.20 -7.88
N THR A 362 5.76 3.32 -7.84
CA THR A 362 6.57 3.07 -6.65
C THR A 362 7.27 4.34 -6.22
N VAL A 363 7.37 4.54 -4.90
CA VAL A 363 8.07 5.67 -4.28
C VAL A 363 9.19 5.12 -3.40
N ARG A 364 10.41 5.60 -3.61
CA ARG A 364 11.59 5.19 -2.86
C ARG A 364 12.32 6.41 -2.34
N SER A 365 12.65 6.44 -1.05
CA SER A 365 13.54 7.46 -0.52
C SER A 365 14.95 7.30 -1.10
N ALA A 366 15.55 8.39 -1.56
CA ALA A 366 16.93 8.41 -2.06
C ALA A 366 17.57 9.75 -1.69
N LEU A 367 18.75 9.72 -1.10
CA LEU A 367 19.43 10.91 -0.60
C LEU A 367 18.52 11.73 0.33
N ASN A 368 18.28 13.00 -0.01
CA ASN A 368 17.37 13.90 0.70
C ASN A 368 16.02 14.10 -0.01
N GLY A 369 15.62 13.17 -0.88
CA GLY A 369 14.40 13.24 -1.68
C GLY A 369 13.77 11.89 -1.94
N TYR A 370 12.98 11.83 -3.00
CA TYR A 370 12.24 10.64 -3.42
C TYR A 370 12.43 10.38 -4.90
N LEU A 371 12.55 9.12 -5.26
CA LEU A 371 12.43 8.63 -6.63
C LEU A 371 11.03 8.06 -6.80
N VAL A 372 10.34 8.50 -7.84
CA VAL A 372 9.01 8.01 -8.23
C VAL A 372 9.14 7.44 -9.64
N GLN A 373 8.60 6.25 -9.85
CA GLN A 373 8.53 5.61 -11.15
C GLN A 373 7.29 4.74 -11.26
N GLU A 374 6.84 4.48 -12.47
CA GLU A 374 5.84 3.45 -12.72
C GLU A 374 6.38 2.07 -12.33
N ARG A 375 5.48 1.15 -11.94
CA ARG A 375 5.85 -0.25 -11.82
C ARG A 375 6.17 -0.81 -13.19
N ASP A 376 7.11 -1.73 -13.25
CA ASP A 376 7.39 -2.51 -14.45
C ASP A 376 6.25 -3.52 -14.67
N ASN A 377 5.25 -3.11 -15.44
CA ASN A 377 4.11 -3.95 -15.83
C ASN A 377 4.27 -4.50 -17.26
N ALA A 378 5.40 -4.22 -17.92
CA ALA A 378 5.66 -4.75 -19.25
C ALA A 378 5.94 -6.26 -19.17
N MET A 379 5.31 -7.02 -20.06
CA MET A 379 5.61 -8.43 -20.31
C MET A 379 5.30 -8.71 -21.79
N GLU A 380 6.35 -8.96 -22.56
CA GLU A 380 6.23 -9.15 -23.99
C GLU A 380 5.78 -10.58 -24.28
N ALA A 381 4.64 -10.70 -24.95
CA ALA A 381 4.21 -11.98 -25.50
C ALA A 381 5.21 -12.54 -26.51
N ALA A 382 5.36 -13.85 -26.53
CA ALA A 382 6.27 -14.55 -27.44
C ALA A 382 6.09 -14.18 -28.93
N ALA A 383 4.88 -13.76 -29.32
CA ALA A 383 4.58 -13.27 -30.68
C ALA A 383 5.33 -11.97 -31.05
N HIS A 384 5.80 -11.21 -30.08
CA HIS A 384 6.51 -9.94 -30.29
C HIS A 384 8.05 -10.10 -30.24
N TRP A 385 8.56 -11.30 -29.91
CA TRP A 385 9.98 -11.53 -29.86
C TRP A 385 10.59 -11.63 -31.26
N THR A 386 11.79 -11.15 -31.39
CA THR A 386 12.56 -11.30 -32.63
C THR A 386 13.62 -12.39 -32.42
N CYS A 387 13.60 -13.43 -33.24
CA CYS A 387 14.71 -14.39 -33.26
C CYS A 387 15.88 -13.78 -34.03
N ALA A 388 16.99 -13.51 -33.33
CA ALA A 388 18.17 -12.88 -33.89
C ALA A 388 19.13 -13.89 -34.56
N THR A 389 18.97 -15.20 -34.30
CA THR A 389 19.83 -16.28 -34.81
C THR A 389 19.20 -17.00 -35.99
N ALA A 390 20.04 -17.72 -36.77
CA ALA A 390 19.59 -18.51 -37.89
C ALA A 390 18.71 -19.70 -37.48
N GLN A 391 19.02 -20.31 -36.34
CA GLN A 391 18.23 -21.39 -35.79
C GLN A 391 17.13 -20.81 -34.90
N GLN A 392 15.91 -21.24 -35.10
CA GLN A 392 14.75 -20.92 -34.26
C GLN A 392 14.33 -22.15 -33.47
N ARG A 393 13.92 -21.95 -32.22
CA ARG A 393 13.44 -23.02 -31.32
C ARG A 393 12.11 -22.61 -30.67
N PRO A 394 11.02 -22.64 -31.41
CA PRO A 394 9.71 -22.28 -30.88
C PRO A 394 9.28 -23.16 -29.70
N GLU A 395 9.77 -24.38 -29.64
CA GLU A 395 9.55 -25.32 -28.51
C GLU A 395 10.11 -24.81 -27.18
N CYS A 396 11.04 -23.87 -27.19
CA CYS A 396 11.57 -23.25 -25.97
C CYS A 396 10.79 -22.02 -25.50
N ALA A 397 9.75 -21.59 -26.22
CA ALA A 397 9.08 -20.31 -25.96
C ALA A 397 8.43 -20.26 -24.57
N GLU A 398 7.80 -21.35 -24.11
CA GLU A 398 7.18 -21.40 -22.79
C GLU A 398 8.21 -21.28 -21.66
N ASP A 399 9.34 -21.99 -21.78
CA ASP A 399 10.42 -21.91 -20.80
C ASP A 399 11.13 -20.53 -20.82
N LEU A 400 11.27 -19.91 -21.98
CA LEU A 400 11.81 -18.55 -22.12
C LEU A 400 10.88 -17.52 -21.45
N LEU A 401 9.56 -17.65 -21.65
CA LEU A 401 8.57 -16.77 -21.01
C LEU A 401 8.56 -16.97 -19.50
N PHE A 402 8.59 -18.22 -19.04
CA PHE A 402 8.69 -18.54 -17.62
C PHE A 402 9.95 -17.93 -16.98
N ALA A 403 11.11 -18.10 -17.63
CA ALA A 403 12.37 -17.51 -17.19
C ALA A 403 12.34 -15.97 -17.21
N LEU A 404 11.67 -15.36 -18.19
CA LEU A 404 11.54 -13.91 -18.32
C LEU A 404 10.67 -13.33 -17.18
N LYS A 405 9.55 -13.97 -16.82
CA LYS A 405 8.75 -13.62 -15.65
C LYS A 405 9.59 -13.60 -14.37
N LEU A 406 10.45 -14.58 -14.19
CA LEU A 406 11.33 -14.66 -13.00
C LEU A 406 12.45 -13.62 -13.02
N VAL A 407 13.09 -13.39 -14.16
CA VAL A 407 14.17 -12.39 -14.31
C VAL A 407 13.67 -10.99 -13.94
N LYS A 408 12.48 -10.60 -14.40
CA LYS A 408 11.83 -9.32 -14.09
C LYS A 408 11.73 -9.05 -12.58
N HIS A 409 11.50 -10.09 -11.79
CA HIS A 409 11.32 -10.00 -10.33
C HIS A 409 12.58 -10.37 -9.53
N THR A 410 13.72 -10.55 -10.18
CA THR A 410 15.00 -10.88 -9.54
C THR A 410 15.95 -9.68 -9.55
N LYS A 411 16.68 -9.48 -8.45
CA LYS A 411 17.63 -8.35 -8.32
C LYS A 411 18.75 -8.39 -9.36
N SER A 412 18.96 -7.29 -10.06
CA SER A 412 20.00 -7.11 -11.09
C SER A 412 21.44 -7.13 -10.56
N ASN A 413 22.47 -7.52 -11.34
CA ASN A 413 22.32 -8.25 -12.59
C ASN A 413 21.89 -9.67 -12.31
N THR A 414 21.02 -10.20 -13.18
CA THR A 414 20.49 -11.55 -13.01
C THR A 414 20.40 -12.31 -14.32
N VAL A 415 20.54 -13.62 -14.22
CA VAL A 415 20.14 -14.60 -15.22
C VAL A 415 19.34 -15.70 -14.55
N VAL A 416 18.40 -16.29 -15.29
CA VAL A 416 17.54 -17.36 -14.83
C VAL A 416 17.57 -18.50 -15.83
N PHE A 417 17.77 -19.74 -15.35
CA PHE A 417 17.61 -20.97 -16.12
C PHE A 417 16.29 -21.62 -15.79
N ALA A 418 15.55 -21.99 -16.83
CA ALA A 418 14.28 -22.71 -16.71
C ALA A 418 14.19 -23.88 -17.68
N LYS A 419 13.45 -24.91 -17.29
CA LYS A 419 13.12 -26.05 -18.13
C LYS A 419 11.81 -26.70 -17.68
N GLY A 420 10.89 -26.88 -18.63
CA GLY A 420 9.60 -27.50 -18.37
C GLY A 420 8.80 -26.76 -17.32
N GLY A 421 8.81 -25.40 -17.32
CA GLY A 421 8.07 -24.58 -16.36
C GLY A 421 8.63 -24.66 -14.93
N GLN A 422 9.92 -24.91 -14.76
CA GLN A 422 10.60 -24.95 -13.45
C GLN A 422 11.84 -24.06 -13.45
N LEU A 423 12.01 -23.28 -12.39
CA LEU A 423 13.26 -22.58 -12.09
C LEU A 423 14.33 -23.59 -11.69
N LEU A 424 15.35 -23.75 -12.52
CA LEU A 424 16.48 -24.64 -12.23
C LEU A 424 17.53 -23.94 -11.37
N ALA A 425 17.88 -22.69 -11.74
CA ALA A 425 18.77 -21.84 -10.96
C ALA A 425 18.67 -20.38 -11.39
N SER A 426 19.05 -19.47 -10.50
CA SER A 426 19.23 -18.05 -10.78
C SER A 426 20.56 -17.55 -10.23
N GLY A 427 21.23 -16.66 -10.97
CA GLY A 427 22.28 -15.80 -10.43
C GLY A 427 21.66 -14.45 -10.12
N THR A 428 21.87 -13.92 -8.92
CA THR A 428 21.08 -12.82 -8.38
C THR A 428 21.98 -11.72 -7.84
N GLY A 429 21.72 -10.46 -8.22
CA GLY A 429 22.32 -9.29 -7.60
C GLY A 429 23.83 -9.15 -7.80
N GLN A 430 24.36 -9.64 -8.92
CA GLN A 430 25.79 -9.60 -9.19
C GLN A 430 26.22 -8.30 -9.86
N THR A 431 27.49 -7.89 -9.63
CA THR A 431 28.05 -6.69 -10.22
C THR A 431 28.36 -6.86 -11.72
N SER A 432 28.55 -8.08 -12.18
CA SER A 432 28.70 -8.42 -13.60
C SER A 432 27.68 -9.51 -14.01
N ARG A 433 27.33 -9.51 -15.28
CA ARG A 433 26.40 -10.51 -15.83
C ARG A 433 27.03 -11.89 -15.91
N VAL A 434 28.32 -11.93 -16.24
CA VAL A 434 29.07 -13.20 -16.28
C VAL A 434 29.17 -13.84 -14.89
N ASP A 435 29.28 -13.05 -13.81
CA ASP A 435 29.27 -13.58 -12.46
C ASP A 435 27.88 -14.10 -12.08
N ALA A 436 26.81 -13.42 -12.51
CA ALA A 436 25.44 -13.92 -12.31
C ALA A 436 25.25 -15.27 -13.02
N LEU A 437 25.74 -15.40 -14.24
CA LEU A 437 25.69 -16.66 -14.99
C LEU A 437 26.48 -17.77 -14.29
N ASN A 438 27.72 -17.51 -13.89
CA ASN A 438 28.54 -18.47 -13.17
C ASN A 438 27.89 -18.92 -11.86
N GLN A 439 27.32 -17.99 -11.11
CA GLN A 439 26.59 -18.29 -9.88
C GLN A 439 25.39 -19.21 -10.15
N ALA A 440 24.63 -18.95 -11.22
CA ALA A 440 23.48 -19.77 -11.59
C ALA A 440 23.91 -21.19 -12.01
N VAL A 441 24.97 -21.32 -12.82
CA VAL A 441 25.53 -22.63 -13.25
C VAL A 441 26.00 -23.44 -12.03
N GLU A 442 26.73 -22.78 -11.12
CA GLU A 442 27.20 -23.43 -9.90
C GLU A 442 26.06 -23.88 -8.98
N LYS A 443 25.02 -23.05 -8.88
CA LYS A 443 23.83 -23.33 -8.12
C LYS A 443 23.06 -24.53 -8.68
N ALA A 444 22.86 -24.57 -10.01
CA ALA A 444 22.25 -25.71 -10.68
C ALA A 444 22.99 -27.01 -10.37
N LYS A 445 24.31 -27.02 -10.52
CA LYS A 445 25.15 -28.19 -10.19
C LYS A 445 25.00 -28.61 -8.73
N ARG A 446 24.98 -27.66 -7.80
CA ARG A 446 24.84 -27.92 -6.36
C ARG A 446 23.56 -28.69 -6.01
N PHE A 447 22.46 -28.32 -6.67
CA PHE A 447 21.14 -28.92 -6.43
C PHE A 447 20.81 -30.05 -7.40
N GLY A 448 21.80 -30.49 -8.21
CA GLY A 448 21.68 -31.68 -9.07
C GLY A 448 20.90 -31.45 -10.36
N PHE A 449 20.72 -30.21 -10.79
CA PHE A 449 20.09 -29.91 -12.06
C PHE A 449 21.06 -30.02 -13.23
N ASP A 450 20.63 -30.68 -14.28
CA ASP A 450 21.24 -30.69 -15.58
C ASP A 450 20.67 -29.55 -16.42
N LEU A 451 21.52 -28.60 -16.79
CA LEU A 451 21.13 -27.45 -17.63
C LEU A 451 21.03 -27.82 -19.12
N ASN A 452 21.44 -29.03 -19.50
CA ASN A 452 21.30 -29.48 -20.87
C ASN A 452 19.84 -29.48 -21.32
N GLY A 453 19.54 -28.79 -22.41
CA GLY A 453 18.20 -28.64 -22.93
C GLY A 453 17.35 -27.57 -22.24
N SER A 454 17.94 -26.74 -21.38
CA SER A 454 17.24 -25.62 -20.69
C SER A 454 17.18 -24.36 -21.56
N SER A 455 16.40 -23.40 -21.07
CA SER A 455 16.29 -22.03 -21.58
C SER A 455 16.87 -21.03 -20.57
N MET A 456 17.39 -19.90 -21.01
CA MET A 456 17.97 -18.85 -20.18
C MET A 456 17.39 -17.49 -20.50
N ALA A 457 16.99 -16.74 -19.48
CA ALA A 457 16.61 -15.32 -19.59
C ALA A 457 17.63 -14.41 -18.88
N SER A 458 17.80 -13.20 -19.40
CA SER A 458 18.64 -12.14 -18.82
C SER A 458 17.85 -10.84 -18.68
N ASP A 459 18.00 -10.15 -17.54
CA ASP A 459 17.32 -8.88 -17.24
C ASP A 459 17.77 -7.71 -18.12
N ALA A 460 18.94 -7.82 -18.79
CA ALA A 460 19.44 -6.84 -19.74
C ALA A 460 20.30 -7.53 -20.83
N PHE A 461 20.77 -6.73 -21.79
CA PHE A 461 21.57 -7.23 -22.91
C PHE A 461 22.89 -7.84 -22.47
N PHE A 462 23.45 -8.73 -23.30
CA PHE A 462 24.79 -9.26 -23.13
C PHE A 462 25.82 -8.26 -23.68
N PRO A 463 26.70 -7.70 -22.82
CA PRO A 463 27.72 -6.75 -23.28
C PRO A 463 28.80 -7.39 -24.14
N PHE A 464 29.02 -8.70 -23.96
CA PHE A 464 30.04 -9.52 -24.65
C PHE A 464 29.49 -10.92 -24.93
N PRO A 465 30.07 -11.68 -25.87
CA PRO A 465 29.62 -13.04 -26.19
C PRO A 465 29.92 -14.10 -25.10
N ASP A 466 30.71 -13.79 -24.09
CA ASP A 466 31.12 -14.68 -23.00
C ASP A 466 29.92 -15.34 -22.29
N CYS A 467 28.85 -14.60 -22.03
CA CYS A 467 27.67 -15.15 -21.41
C CYS A 467 26.97 -16.20 -22.29
N VAL A 468 26.87 -15.94 -23.61
CA VAL A 468 26.21 -16.90 -24.50
C VAL A 468 27.08 -18.13 -24.76
N GLU A 469 28.40 -17.97 -24.76
CA GLU A 469 29.37 -19.06 -24.87
C GLU A 469 29.28 -19.99 -23.64
N LEU A 470 29.27 -19.43 -22.42
CA LEU A 470 29.10 -20.17 -21.18
C LEU A 470 27.75 -20.87 -21.08
N ALA A 471 26.66 -20.20 -21.55
CA ALA A 471 25.34 -20.81 -21.61
C ALA A 471 25.31 -22.01 -22.57
N ALA A 472 25.93 -21.88 -23.75
CA ALA A 472 26.09 -23.00 -24.69
C ALA A 472 26.92 -24.14 -24.12
N ASP A 473 28.01 -23.85 -23.41
CA ASP A 473 28.85 -24.88 -22.72
C ASP A 473 28.08 -25.60 -21.62
N ALA A 474 27.09 -24.94 -21.00
CA ALA A 474 26.17 -25.53 -20.05
C ALA A 474 25.04 -26.36 -20.70
N GLY A 475 24.93 -26.36 -22.05
CA GLY A 475 23.93 -27.11 -22.80
C GLY A 475 22.58 -26.41 -22.97
N VAL A 476 22.54 -25.09 -22.76
CA VAL A 476 21.34 -24.26 -23.01
C VAL A 476 20.98 -24.29 -24.50
N LEU A 477 19.67 -24.40 -24.81
CA LEU A 477 19.18 -24.40 -26.20
C LEU A 477 18.76 -23.03 -26.72
N ALA A 478 18.23 -22.20 -25.84
CA ALA A 478 17.71 -20.89 -26.20
C ALA A 478 17.97 -19.86 -25.09
N VAL A 479 18.26 -18.62 -25.51
CA VAL A 479 18.41 -17.47 -24.65
C VAL A 479 17.48 -16.34 -25.06
N ILE A 480 17.04 -15.56 -24.08
CA ILE A 480 16.24 -14.35 -24.31
C ILE A 480 16.83 -13.17 -23.54
N GLN A 481 16.86 -12.03 -24.19
CA GLN A 481 17.39 -10.77 -23.65
C GLN A 481 16.70 -9.57 -24.34
N PRO A 482 16.82 -8.34 -23.81
CA PRO A 482 16.21 -7.15 -24.45
C PRO A 482 16.86 -6.77 -25.80
N GLY A 483 18.14 -7.05 -26.02
CA GLY A 483 18.90 -6.50 -27.13
C GLY A 483 19.33 -5.05 -26.89
N GLY A 484 19.97 -4.43 -27.91
CA GLY A 484 20.39 -3.03 -27.88
C GLY A 484 21.86 -2.81 -27.46
N SER A 485 22.66 -3.88 -27.36
CA SER A 485 24.13 -3.78 -27.20
C SER A 485 24.82 -3.48 -28.54
N ILE A 486 25.85 -2.65 -28.49
CA ILE A 486 26.76 -2.44 -29.65
C ILE A 486 27.40 -3.79 -30.10
N ASN A 487 27.49 -4.75 -29.20
CA ASN A 487 28.08 -6.06 -29.44
C ASN A 487 27.04 -7.17 -29.70
N ASP A 488 25.77 -6.85 -29.91
CA ASP A 488 24.70 -7.85 -30.13
C ASP A 488 25.06 -8.77 -31.31
N GLU A 489 25.62 -8.21 -32.40
CA GLU A 489 26.05 -9.01 -33.56
C GLU A 489 27.12 -10.07 -33.19
N LYS A 490 28.05 -9.76 -32.28
CA LYS A 490 29.06 -10.72 -31.81
C LYS A 490 28.42 -11.84 -31.02
N SER A 491 27.42 -11.52 -30.18
CA SER A 491 26.65 -12.49 -29.40
C SER A 491 25.82 -13.40 -30.33
N VAL A 492 25.18 -12.83 -31.37
CA VAL A 492 24.45 -13.59 -32.38
C VAL A 492 25.36 -14.55 -33.14
N VAL A 493 26.56 -14.08 -33.56
CA VAL A 493 27.56 -14.93 -34.23
C VAL A 493 27.99 -16.08 -33.32
N ALA A 494 28.26 -15.81 -32.04
CA ALA A 494 28.64 -16.85 -31.08
C ALA A 494 27.51 -17.85 -30.88
N CYS A 495 26.24 -17.39 -30.77
CA CYS A 495 25.08 -18.27 -30.68
C CYS A 495 24.94 -19.16 -31.91
N ASN A 496 25.04 -18.61 -33.12
CA ASN A 496 24.95 -19.37 -34.36
C ASN A 496 26.04 -20.44 -34.45
N ALA A 497 27.28 -20.11 -34.05
CA ALA A 497 28.40 -21.04 -34.05
C ALA A 497 28.20 -22.23 -33.07
N ARG A 498 27.40 -22.03 -32.02
CA ARG A 498 27.12 -23.03 -30.95
C ARG A 498 25.74 -23.71 -31.10
N GLY A 499 24.98 -23.35 -32.14
CA GLY A 499 23.62 -23.87 -32.34
C GLY A 499 22.60 -23.43 -31.27
N LEU A 500 22.88 -22.30 -30.61
CA LEU A 500 22.04 -21.66 -29.61
C LEU A 500 21.09 -20.69 -30.27
N SER A 501 19.78 -20.72 -29.94
CA SER A 501 18.84 -19.71 -30.41
C SER A 501 18.83 -18.48 -29.50
N MET A 502 18.81 -17.27 -30.07
CA MET A 502 18.72 -16.04 -29.33
C MET A 502 17.47 -15.26 -29.74
N TYR A 503 16.68 -14.90 -28.75
CA TYR A 503 15.51 -14.04 -28.91
C TYR A 503 15.75 -12.69 -28.25
N THR A 504 15.17 -11.63 -28.83
CA THR A 504 15.21 -10.27 -28.25
C THR A 504 13.79 -9.74 -28.04
N THR A 505 13.55 -9.10 -26.87
CA THR A 505 12.27 -8.54 -26.49
C THR A 505 12.16 -7.05 -26.79
N GLY A 506 13.27 -6.32 -26.83
CA GLY A 506 13.29 -4.86 -26.87
C GLY A 506 13.07 -4.19 -25.53
N VAL A 507 12.71 -4.94 -24.47
CA VAL A 507 12.38 -4.41 -23.14
C VAL A 507 13.33 -4.95 -22.07
N ARG A 508 13.88 -4.03 -21.28
CA ARG A 508 14.81 -4.32 -20.19
C ARG A 508 14.07 -4.31 -18.84
N HIS A 509 14.40 -5.27 -17.97
CA HIS A 509 13.79 -5.44 -16.65
C HIS A 509 14.79 -5.28 -15.50
N PHE A 510 15.43 -4.12 -15.37
CA PHE A 510 16.32 -3.87 -14.24
C PHE A 510 15.55 -3.71 -12.92
N ARG A 511 16.05 -4.36 -11.88
CA ARG A 511 15.55 -4.24 -10.50
C ARG A 511 16.71 -3.99 -9.52
N HIS A 512 16.80 -2.77 -8.99
CA HIS A 512 17.84 -2.36 -8.03
C HIS A 512 17.38 -2.34 -6.58
#